data_a21e8031a473e60b3b929477f2a3c2a3
#
_entry.id   a21e8031a473e60b3b929477f2a3c2a3
#
_cell.length_a   1.000
_cell.length_b   1.000
_cell.length_c   1.000
_cell.angle_alpha   90.00
_cell.angle_beta   90.00
_cell.angle_gamma   90.00
#
_symmetry.space_group_name_H-M   'P 1'
#
loop_
_entity.id
_entity.type
_entity.pdbx_description
1 polymer ?
#
loop_
_entity_poly.entity_id
_entity_poly.type
_entity_poly.pdbx_seq_one_letter_code
_entity_poly.pdbx_strand_id
1 'polypeptide(L)'
;MAVIAEVIAEHGGQVDPALLAGLTGVNLMEVLRVAAAHSGRSLDTQALHRSYQQRYLPRLRACAAATPGLARLIAALVGAGVAIGLASSSSLAEIDVVVHALRLRPVLAAVASADEVARPKPAPDVYRLAVRRLGTGPERVVAIEDSATGMAAAHAAGLVCVGVRTPVTRGQDLGDSALLVDSLAELDPGILERLVPDGTD
;
A
#
# COMPACT_ATOMS: atom_id res chain seq x y z
N MET A 1 12.29 4.56 -7.01
CA MET A 1 13.52 5.32 -6.75
C MET A 1 14.11 5.96 -8.03
N ALA A 2 14.20 5.28 -9.17
CA ALA A 2 14.74 5.87 -10.42
C ALA A 2 14.05 7.21 -10.83
N VAL A 3 12.70 7.26 -10.79
CA VAL A 3 11.96 8.48 -11.12
C VAL A 3 12.30 9.66 -10.20
N ILE A 4 12.61 9.40 -8.94
CA ILE A 4 13.00 10.45 -7.98
C ILE A 4 14.36 11.03 -8.39
N ALA A 5 15.34 10.19 -8.71
CA ALA A 5 16.65 10.64 -9.17
C ALA A 5 16.55 11.48 -10.47
N GLU A 6 15.73 11.04 -11.41
CA GLU A 6 15.45 11.78 -12.66
C GLU A 6 14.86 13.17 -12.36
N VAL A 7 13.85 13.24 -11.47
CA VAL A 7 13.20 14.50 -11.10
C VAL A 7 14.17 15.44 -10.40
N ILE A 8 14.98 14.95 -9.46
CA ILE A 8 16.02 15.75 -8.80
C ILE A 8 17.01 16.33 -9.83
N ALA A 9 17.45 15.50 -10.78
CA ALA A 9 18.40 15.93 -11.84
C ALA A 9 17.79 17.00 -12.75
N GLU A 10 16.52 16.92 -13.11
CA GLU A 10 15.81 17.95 -13.90
C GLU A 10 15.72 19.30 -13.20
N HIS A 11 15.61 19.28 -11.90
CA HIS A 11 15.64 20.50 -11.08
C HIS A 11 17.08 20.96 -10.76
N GLY A 12 18.09 20.36 -11.43
CA GLY A 12 19.50 20.73 -11.34
C GLY A 12 20.21 20.24 -10.08
N GLY A 13 19.60 19.33 -9.32
CA GLY A 13 20.21 18.67 -8.17
C GLY A 13 20.85 17.34 -8.53
N GLN A 14 21.55 16.75 -7.57
CA GLN A 14 22.06 15.37 -7.64
C GLN A 14 21.72 14.67 -6.34
N VAL A 15 21.47 13.37 -6.40
CA VAL A 15 21.17 12.55 -5.21
C VAL A 15 21.88 11.21 -5.32
N ASP A 16 22.47 10.77 -4.22
CA ASP A 16 23.12 9.47 -4.14
C ASP A 16 22.07 8.35 -4.25
N PRO A 17 22.22 7.42 -5.22
CA PRO A 17 21.33 6.25 -5.31
C PRO A 17 21.29 5.41 -4.03
N ALA A 18 22.39 5.33 -3.26
CA ALA A 18 22.43 4.61 -1.99
C ALA A 18 21.55 5.28 -0.93
N LEU A 19 21.51 6.62 -0.89
CA LEU A 19 20.59 7.36 -0.03
C LEU A 19 19.13 7.02 -0.37
N LEU A 20 18.76 7.04 -1.66
CA LEU A 20 17.40 6.70 -2.09
C LEU A 20 17.03 5.24 -1.77
N ALA A 21 17.96 4.31 -1.92
CA ALA A 21 17.73 2.90 -1.57
C ALA A 21 17.41 2.72 -0.08
N GLY A 22 18.09 3.46 0.80
CA GLY A 22 17.84 3.48 2.24
C GLY A 22 16.48 4.06 2.65
N LEU A 23 15.80 4.78 1.75
CA LEU A 23 14.48 5.38 1.98
C LEU A 23 13.33 4.53 1.42
N THR A 24 13.59 3.28 1.04
CA THR A 24 12.54 2.36 0.58
C THR A 24 11.51 2.10 1.68
N GLY A 25 10.22 2.31 1.37
CA GLY A 25 9.12 2.18 2.32
C GLY A 25 8.78 3.47 3.10
N VAL A 26 9.59 4.52 2.94
CA VAL A 26 9.29 5.84 3.51
C VAL A 26 8.25 6.57 2.64
N ASN A 27 7.42 7.43 3.25
CA ASN A 27 6.46 8.28 2.54
C ASN A 27 7.16 9.14 1.47
N LEU A 28 6.54 9.26 0.29
CA LEU A 28 7.10 9.97 -0.86
C LEU A 28 7.53 11.40 -0.53
N MET A 29 6.68 12.16 0.18
CA MET A 29 7.00 13.56 0.52
C MET A 29 8.26 13.66 1.39
N GLU A 30 8.43 12.74 2.32
CA GLU A 30 9.64 12.67 3.14
C GLU A 30 10.86 12.25 2.31
N VAL A 31 10.71 11.28 1.39
CA VAL A 31 11.79 10.91 0.46
C VAL A 31 12.20 12.12 -0.39
N LEU A 32 11.25 12.88 -0.94
CA LEU A 32 11.54 14.08 -1.72
C LEU A 32 12.21 15.16 -0.88
N ARG A 33 11.78 15.33 0.37
CA ARG A 33 12.40 16.31 1.30
C ARG A 33 13.85 15.95 1.60
N VAL A 34 14.12 14.69 1.92
CA VAL A 34 15.49 14.21 2.19
C VAL A 34 16.35 14.32 0.93
N ALA A 35 15.84 13.89 -0.22
CA ALA A 35 16.55 13.98 -1.49
C ALA A 35 16.86 15.44 -1.87
N ALA A 36 15.91 16.35 -1.68
CA ALA A 36 16.12 17.77 -1.91
C ALA A 36 17.22 18.34 -1.00
N ALA A 37 17.20 18.01 0.29
CA ALA A 37 18.20 18.47 1.26
C ALA A 37 19.63 18.00 0.93
N HIS A 38 19.76 16.82 0.30
CA HIS A 38 21.05 16.22 -0.08
C HIS A 38 21.42 16.47 -1.55
N SER A 39 20.63 17.26 -2.29
CA SER A 39 20.82 17.47 -3.73
C SER A 39 21.93 18.47 -4.07
N GLY A 40 22.53 19.14 -3.07
CA GLY A 40 23.48 20.24 -3.26
C GLY A 40 22.84 21.55 -3.73
N ARG A 41 21.50 21.62 -3.76
CA ARG A 41 20.72 22.80 -4.16
C ARG A 41 19.50 23.01 -3.28
N SER A 42 19.01 24.25 -3.27
CA SER A 42 17.69 24.56 -2.69
C SER A 42 16.61 24.21 -3.69
N LEU A 43 15.92 23.09 -3.49
CA LEU A 43 14.85 22.60 -4.35
C LEU A 43 13.48 22.71 -3.67
N ASP A 44 12.47 23.16 -4.41
CA ASP A 44 11.09 23.18 -3.93
C ASP A 44 10.50 21.75 -3.95
N THR A 45 10.27 21.18 -2.79
CA THR A 45 9.71 19.83 -2.62
C THR A 45 8.34 19.67 -3.29
N GLN A 46 7.54 20.74 -3.34
CA GLN A 46 6.24 20.69 -4.02
C GLN A 46 6.39 20.64 -5.54
N ALA A 47 7.36 21.39 -6.09
CA ALA A 47 7.67 21.30 -7.52
C ALA A 47 8.21 19.91 -7.87
N LEU A 48 9.08 19.35 -7.05
CA LEU A 48 9.56 17.97 -7.20
C LEU A 48 8.41 16.96 -7.18
N HIS A 49 7.48 17.11 -6.25
CA HIS A 49 6.31 16.22 -6.15
C HIS A 49 5.43 16.29 -7.42
N ARG A 50 5.15 17.48 -7.96
CA ARG A 50 4.41 17.64 -9.22
C ARG A 50 5.13 16.97 -10.38
N SER A 51 6.46 17.21 -10.52
CA SER A 51 7.28 16.58 -11.58
C SER A 51 7.32 15.06 -11.43
N TYR A 52 7.41 14.55 -10.19
CA TYR A 52 7.32 13.12 -9.91
C TYR A 52 6.00 12.54 -10.38
N GLN A 53 4.87 13.12 -10.00
CA GLN A 53 3.55 12.62 -10.42
C GLN A 53 3.39 12.60 -11.94
N GLN A 54 3.80 13.68 -12.63
CA GLN A 54 3.73 13.76 -14.09
C GLN A 54 4.51 12.63 -14.79
N ARG A 55 5.62 12.16 -14.21
CA ARG A 55 6.44 11.09 -14.78
C ARG A 55 6.02 9.71 -14.31
N TYR A 56 5.69 9.60 -13.03
CA TYR A 56 5.43 8.31 -12.41
C TYR A 56 4.06 7.75 -12.79
N LEU A 57 2.99 8.56 -12.80
CA LEU A 57 1.64 8.07 -13.06
C LEU A 57 1.48 7.41 -14.46
N PRO A 58 2.03 7.97 -15.57
CA PRO A 58 1.99 7.26 -16.86
C PRO A 58 2.77 5.93 -16.82
N ARG A 59 3.93 5.88 -16.16
CA ARG A 59 4.71 4.65 -16.01
C ARG A 59 3.94 3.62 -15.18
N LEU A 60 3.35 4.04 -14.05
CA LEU A 60 2.54 3.18 -13.21
C LEU A 60 1.37 2.59 -13.99
N ARG A 61 0.69 3.40 -14.81
CA ARG A 61 -0.39 2.93 -15.69
C ARG A 61 0.09 1.88 -16.70
N ALA A 62 1.25 2.08 -17.28
CA ALA A 62 1.81 1.18 -18.29
C ALA A 62 2.28 -0.17 -17.71
N CYS A 63 2.71 -0.18 -16.44
CA CYS A 63 3.24 -1.39 -15.79
C CYS A 63 2.33 -1.99 -14.72
N ALA A 64 1.14 -1.41 -14.48
CA ALA A 64 0.20 -1.95 -13.51
C ALA A 64 -0.24 -3.36 -13.92
N ALA A 65 0.12 -4.33 -13.10
CA ALA A 65 -0.23 -5.73 -13.29
C ALA A 65 -0.79 -6.30 -11.99
N ALA A 66 -1.80 -7.15 -12.12
CA ALA A 66 -2.36 -7.84 -10.97
C ALA A 66 -1.36 -8.85 -10.39
N THR A 67 -1.20 -8.85 -9.08
CA THR A 67 -0.49 -9.93 -8.38
C THR A 67 -1.14 -11.28 -8.68
N PRO A 68 -0.36 -12.36 -8.91
CA PRO A 68 -0.91 -13.69 -9.14
C PRO A 68 -1.93 -14.09 -8.06
N GLY A 69 -3.09 -14.59 -8.50
CA GLY A 69 -4.20 -14.96 -7.62
C GLY A 69 -5.19 -13.86 -7.28
N LEU A 70 -4.87 -12.56 -7.50
CA LEU A 70 -5.74 -11.44 -7.12
C LEU A 70 -7.14 -11.53 -7.74
N ALA A 71 -7.24 -11.76 -9.04
CA ALA A 71 -8.53 -11.80 -9.73
C ALA A 71 -9.42 -12.96 -9.21
N ARG A 72 -8.81 -14.13 -8.96
CA ARG A 72 -9.51 -15.30 -8.38
C ARG A 72 -10.01 -14.99 -6.96
N LEU A 73 -9.15 -14.44 -6.11
CA LEU A 73 -9.51 -14.11 -4.73
C LEU A 73 -10.64 -13.08 -4.69
N ILE A 74 -10.53 -11.99 -5.46
CA ILE A 74 -11.60 -10.96 -5.54
C ILE A 74 -12.92 -11.58 -6.00
N ALA A 75 -12.92 -12.41 -7.05
CA ALA A 75 -14.13 -13.05 -7.54
C ALA A 75 -14.77 -13.96 -6.46
N ALA A 76 -13.97 -14.72 -5.71
CA ALA A 76 -14.44 -15.55 -4.62
C ALA A 76 -15.02 -14.73 -3.45
N LEU A 77 -14.34 -13.64 -3.05
CA LEU A 77 -14.82 -12.73 -1.98
C LEU A 77 -16.15 -12.05 -2.37
N VAL A 78 -16.23 -11.53 -3.59
CA VAL A 78 -17.48 -10.93 -4.12
C VAL A 78 -18.61 -11.97 -4.17
N GLY A 79 -18.32 -13.19 -4.63
CA GLY A 79 -19.30 -14.29 -4.67
C GLY A 79 -19.78 -14.72 -3.28
N ALA A 80 -18.97 -14.56 -2.25
CA ALA A 80 -19.31 -14.81 -0.86
C ALA A 80 -19.92 -13.58 -0.14
N GLY A 81 -20.12 -12.45 -0.83
CA GLY A 81 -20.67 -11.23 -0.24
C GLY A 81 -19.72 -10.50 0.73
N VAL A 82 -18.43 -10.80 0.68
CA VAL A 82 -17.42 -10.17 1.55
C VAL A 82 -17.06 -8.79 1.00
N ALA A 83 -17.17 -7.76 1.85
CA ALA A 83 -16.77 -6.41 1.49
C ALA A 83 -15.25 -6.27 1.38
N ILE A 84 -14.78 -5.62 0.32
CA ILE A 84 -13.35 -5.45 0.03
C ILE A 84 -12.95 -3.99 0.20
N GLY A 85 -11.92 -3.74 1.03
CA GLY A 85 -11.29 -2.43 1.21
C GLY A 85 -9.86 -2.39 0.69
N LEU A 86 -9.41 -1.20 0.31
CA LEU A 86 -8.02 -0.91 -0.05
C LEU A 86 -7.45 0.12 0.93
N ALA A 87 -6.35 -0.20 1.60
CA ALA A 87 -5.60 0.70 2.49
C ALA A 87 -4.14 0.79 2.01
N SER A 88 -3.72 1.95 1.49
CA SER A 88 -2.43 2.11 0.82
C SER A 88 -1.61 3.27 1.37
N SER A 89 -0.28 3.12 1.32
CA SER A 89 0.69 4.21 1.53
C SER A 89 0.85 5.11 0.30
N SER A 90 0.25 4.74 -0.83
CA SER A 90 0.24 5.53 -2.06
C SER A 90 -0.71 6.72 -1.98
N SER A 91 -0.46 7.74 -2.80
CA SER A 91 -1.36 8.87 -2.99
C SER A 91 -2.68 8.44 -3.65
N LEU A 92 -3.74 9.24 -3.48
CA LEU A 92 -5.01 8.99 -4.17
C LEU A 92 -4.85 8.90 -5.68
N ALA A 93 -3.98 9.72 -6.28
CA ALA A 93 -3.73 9.70 -7.72
C ALA A 93 -3.08 8.37 -8.18
N GLU A 94 -2.16 7.82 -7.41
CA GLU A 94 -1.54 6.52 -7.70
C GLU A 94 -2.54 5.38 -7.54
N ILE A 95 -3.34 5.42 -6.46
CA ILE A 95 -4.41 4.44 -6.23
C ILE A 95 -5.40 4.44 -7.40
N ASP A 96 -5.87 5.61 -7.84
CA ASP A 96 -6.82 5.72 -8.94
C ASP A 96 -6.27 5.14 -10.24
N VAL A 97 -4.98 5.36 -10.54
CA VAL A 97 -4.33 4.76 -11.71
C VAL A 97 -4.38 3.23 -11.65
N VAL A 98 -4.00 2.63 -10.51
CA VAL A 98 -3.97 1.16 -10.35
C VAL A 98 -5.37 0.57 -10.34
N VAL A 99 -6.28 1.17 -9.57
CA VAL A 99 -7.69 0.74 -9.45
C VAL A 99 -8.39 0.77 -10.82
N HIS A 100 -8.12 1.81 -11.63
CA HIS A 100 -8.65 1.89 -12.99
C HIS A 100 -8.02 0.85 -13.92
N ALA A 101 -6.69 0.73 -13.92
CA ALA A 101 -5.97 -0.20 -14.78
C ALA A 101 -6.38 -1.66 -14.52
N LEU A 102 -6.59 -2.03 -13.26
CA LEU A 102 -7.00 -3.37 -12.84
C LEU A 102 -8.52 -3.54 -12.75
N ARG A 103 -9.31 -2.52 -13.11
CA ARG A 103 -10.79 -2.53 -13.07
C ARG A 103 -11.37 -2.91 -11.70
N LEU A 104 -10.72 -2.46 -10.62
CA LEU A 104 -11.12 -2.82 -9.25
C LEU A 104 -12.24 -1.94 -8.69
N ARG A 105 -12.52 -0.76 -9.28
CA ARG A 105 -13.47 0.20 -8.73
C ARG A 105 -14.84 -0.39 -8.37
N PRO A 106 -15.47 -1.26 -9.21
CA PRO A 106 -16.79 -1.80 -8.91
C PRO A 106 -16.85 -2.75 -7.71
N VAL A 107 -15.71 -3.32 -7.31
CA VAL A 107 -15.64 -4.33 -6.23
C VAL A 107 -15.10 -3.77 -4.91
N LEU A 108 -14.58 -2.54 -4.90
CA LEU A 108 -14.06 -1.89 -3.71
C LEU A 108 -15.17 -1.13 -2.97
N ALA A 109 -15.52 -1.60 -1.78
CA ALA A 109 -16.44 -0.92 -0.86
C ALA A 109 -15.77 0.26 -0.13
N ALA A 110 -14.46 0.20 0.07
CA ALA A 110 -13.69 1.27 0.73
C ALA A 110 -12.31 1.45 0.08
N VAL A 111 -11.84 2.70 0.04
CA VAL A 111 -10.47 3.06 -0.33
C VAL A 111 -9.95 4.05 0.72
N ALA A 112 -8.74 3.84 1.20
CA ALA A 112 -8.04 4.74 2.13
C ALA A 112 -6.59 4.94 1.67
N SER A 113 -6.17 6.20 1.57
CA SER A 113 -4.86 6.63 1.12
C SER A 113 -4.06 7.25 2.26
N ALA A 114 -2.73 7.22 2.15
CA ALA A 114 -1.85 7.99 3.02
C ALA A 114 -2.09 9.50 2.95
N ASP A 115 -2.61 10.03 1.81
CA ASP A 115 -2.96 11.45 1.67
C ASP A 115 -4.08 11.91 2.61
N GLU A 116 -4.86 10.97 3.15
CA GLU A 116 -6.07 11.23 3.94
C GLU A 116 -5.86 11.07 5.44
N VAL A 117 -4.64 10.77 5.87
CA VAL A 117 -4.33 10.50 7.27
C VAL A 117 -3.14 11.31 7.75
N ALA A 118 -3.14 11.64 9.05
CA ALA A 118 -2.06 12.42 9.62
C ALA A 118 -0.75 11.64 9.75
N ARG A 119 -0.84 10.33 9.98
CA ARG A 119 0.32 9.47 10.20
C ARG A 119 0.25 8.28 9.24
N PRO A 120 1.23 8.17 8.30
CA PRO A 120 1.31 7.03 7.39
C PRO A 120 1.71 5.74 8.13
N LYS A 121 1.63 4.58 7.43
CA LYS A 121 2.19 3.32 7.93
C LYS A 121 3.64 3.52 8.40
N PRO A 122 4.06 2.99 9.55
CA PRO A 122 3.42 1.93 10.35
C PRO A 122 2.32 2.39 11.33
N ALA A 123 1.92 3.67 11.35
CA ALA A 123 0.78 4.09 12.15
C ALA A 123 -0.54 3.46 11.63
N PRO A 124 -1.52 3.18 12.52
CA PRO A 124 -2.75 2.48 12.19
C PRO A 124 -3.76 3.30 11.38
N ASP A 125 -3.48 4.58 11.16
CA ASP A 125 -4.48 5.58 10.76
C ASP A 125 -5.17 5.23 9.42
N VAL A 126 -4.42 4.74 8.43
CA VAL A 126 -4.97 4.36 7.12
C VAL A 126 -5.89 3.12 7.21
N TYR A 127 -5.53 2.14 8.05
CA TYR A 127 -6.38 0.97 8.29
C TYR A 127 -7.64 1.34 9.06
N ARG A 128 -7.52 2.15 10.10
CA ARG A 128 -8.69 2.68 10.83
C ARG A 128 -9.63 3.46 9.91
N LEU A 129 -9.08 4.23 8.96
CA LEU A 129 -9.89 4.92 7.96
C LEU A 129 -10.62 3.92 7.04
N ALA A 130 -9.94 2.88 6.56
CA ALA A 130 -10.54 1.84 5.73
C ALA A 130 -11.64 1.08 6.47
N VAL A 131 -11.42 0.67 7.74
CA VAL A 131 -12.40 0.00 8.58
C VAL A 131 -13.66 0.84 8.80
N ARG A 132 -13.48 2.13 9.13
CA ARG A 132 -14.63 3.06 9.25
C ARG A 132 -15.43 3.16 7.95
N ARG A 133 -14.76 3.19 6.80
CA ARG A 133 -15.41 3.26 5.48
C ARG A 133 -16.11 1.95 5.10
N LEU A 134 -15.63 0.82 5.59
CA LEU A 134 -16.29 -0.48 5.47
C LEU A 134 -17.54 -0.58 6.35
N GLY A 135 -17.69 0.27 7.35
CA GLY A 135 -18.85 0.28 8.26
C GLY A 135 -18.89 -0.92 9.22
N THR A 136 -17.72 -1.45 9.60
CA THR A 136 -17.62 -2.63 10.47
C THR A 136 -16.60 -2.39 11.60
N GLY A 137 -16.52 -3.30 12.57
CA GLY A 137 -15.48 -3.30 13.59
C GLY A 137 -14.18 -3.94 13.11
N PRO A 138 -13.03 -3.58 13.70
CA PRO A 138 -11.73 -4.12 13.32
C PRO A 138 -11.63 -5.63 13.52
N GLU A 139 -12.33 -6.19 14.52
CA GLU A 139 -12.39 -7.61 14.84
C GLU A 139 -12.98 -8.48 13.71
N ARG A 140 -13.71 -7.86 12.78
CA ARG A 140 -14.34 -8.51 11.63
C ARG A 140 -13.58 -8.29 10.31
N VAL A 141 -12.36 -7.75 10.39
CA VAL A 141 -11.57 -7.41 9.20
C VAL A 141 -10.24 -8.17 9.21
N VAL A 142 -9.97 -8.84 8.11
CA VAL A 142 -8.65 -9.44 7.83
C VAL A 142 -7.89 -8.52 6.89
N ALA A 143 -6.72 -8.07 7.32
CA ALA A 143 -5.77 -7.37 6.45
C ALA A 143 -4.89 -8.37 5.71
N ILE A 144 -4.65 -8.15 4.43
CA ILE A 144 -3.69 -8.91 3.62
C ILE A 144 -2.56 -7.95 3.26
N GLU A 145 -1.35 -8.26 3.68
CA GLU A 145 -0.19 -7.38 3.59
C GLU A 145 1.06 -8.12 3.12
N ASP A 146 1.97 -7.37 2.46
CA ASP A 146 3.25 -7.89 1.98
C ASP A 146 4.45 -7.18 2.59
N SER A 147 4.25 -6.20 3.46
CA SER A 147 5.30 -5.36 4.04
C SER A 147 5.28 -5.34 5.57
N ALA A 148 6.46 -5.29 6.18
CA ALA A 148 6.60 -5.18 7.64
C ALA A 148 5.91 -3.92 8.20
N THR A 149 6.00 -2.79 7.50
CA THR A 149 5.34 -1.54 7.88
C THR A 149 3.82 -1.63 7.78
N GLY A 150 3.30 -2.36 6.77
CA GLY A 150 1.89 -2.62 6.61
C GLY A 150 1.35 -3.55 7.68
N MET A 151 2.06 -4.64 7.98
CA MET A 151 1.74 -5.56 9.08
C MET A 151 1.65 -4.83 10.41
N ALA A 152 2.67 -4.03 10.75
CA ALA A 152 2.67 -3.24 11.98
C ALA A 152 1.48 -2.27 12.06
N ALA A 153 1.12 -1.61 10.94
CA ALA A 153 -0.01 -0.70 10.89
C ALA A 153 -1.35 -1.42 11.06
N ALA A 154 -1.51 -2.60 10.44
CA ALA A 154 -2.73 -3.42 10.54
C ALA A 154 -2.92 -3.95 11.98
N HIS A 155 -1.87 -4.50 12.61
CA HIS A 155 -1.89 -4.93 14.01
C HIS A 155 -2.22 -3.77 14.96
N ALA A 156 -1.58 -2.61 14.79
CA ALA A 156 -1.86 -1.41 15.59
C ALA A 156 -3.30 -0.87 15.38
N ALA A 157 -3.96 -1.26 14.29
CA ALA A 157 -5.37 -0.98 14.05
C ALA A 157 -6.30 -2.04 14.66
N GLY A 158 -5.77 -3.13 15.23
CA GLY A 158 -6.53 -4.23 15.82
C GLY A 158 -7.03 -5.27 14.81
N LEU A 159 -6.40 -5.35 13.64
CA LEU A 159 -6.81 -6.28 12.57
C LEU A 159 -6.07 -7.62 12.69
N VAL A 160 -6.75 -8.70 12.30
CA VAL A 160 -6.09 -9.95 11.98
C VAL A 160 -5.33 -9.78 10.66
N CYS A 161 -4.10 -10.29 10.59
CA CYS A 161 -3.23 -10.08 9.45
C CYS A 161 -2.79 -11.37 8.78
N VAL A 162 -2.94 -11.42 7.46
CA VAL A 162 -2.34 -12.41 6.57
C VAL A 162 -1.14 -11.79 5.87
N GLY A 163 0.03 -12.40 6.04
CA GLY A 163 1.24 -12.03 5.31
C GLY A 163 1.31 -12.69 3.94
N VAL A 164 1.68 -11.94 2.90
CA VAL A 164 1.91 -12.48 1.56
C VAL A 164 3.33 -12.17 1.13
N ARG A 165 4.14 -13.22 0.85
CA ARG A 165 5.49 -13.03 0.32
C ARG A 165 5.43 -12.64 -1.14
N THR A 166 5.97 -11.48 -1.47
CA THR A 166 6.12 -11.03 -2.85
C THR A 166 7.59 -11.02 -3.27
N PRO A 167 7.92 -11.05 -4.57
CA PRO A 167 9.30 -10.90 -5.02
C PRO A 167 9.99 -9.63 -4.52
N VAL A 168 9.21 -8.55 -4.31
CA VAL A 168 9.72 -7.23 -3.88
C VAL A 168 10.02 -7.21 -2.38
N THR A 169 9.22 -7.93 -1.58
CA THR A 169 9.30 -7.90 -0.11
C THR A 169 9.82 -9.21 0.50
N ARG A 170 10.34 -10.13 -0.33
CA ARG A 170 10.76 -11.48 0.07
C ARG A 170 11.75 -11.53 1.24
N GLY A 171 12.50 -10.48 1.50
CA GLY A 171 13.45 -10.40 2.61
C GLY A 171 12.89 -9.70 3.86
N GLN A 172 11.66 -9.24 3.82
CA GLN A 172 11.04 -8.58 4.97
C GLN A 172 10.49 -9.60 5.96
N ASP A 173 10.67 -9.31 7.24
CA ASP A 173 9.99 -10.04 8.30
C ASP A 173 8.53 -9.57 8.37
N LEU A 174 7.60 -10.47 8.07
CA LEU A 174 6.16 -10.22 8.15
C LEU A 174 5.57 -10.52 9.55
N GLY A 175 6.44 -10.78 10.53
CA GLY A 175 6.12 -10.82 11.96
C GLY A 175 4.99 -11.80 12.32
N ASP A 176 4.13 -11.39 13.25
CA ASP A 176 3.04 -12.19 13.82
C ASP A 176 1.85 -12.32 12.85
N SER A 177 2.08 -12.81 11.63
CA SER A 177 0.99 -13.14 10.69
C SER A 177 0.15 -14.28 11.27
N ALA A 178 -1.17 -14.14 11.28
CA ALA A 178 -2.09 -15.23 11.59
C ALA A 178 -2.01 -16.36 10.55
N LEU A 179 -1.64 -15.99 9.33
CA LEU A 179 -1.33 -16.91 8.23
C LEU A 179 -0.27 -16.23 7.34
N LEU A 180 0.70 -17.01 6.84
CA LEU A 180 1.71 -16.56 5.91
C LEU A 180 1.65 -17.41 4.64
N VAL A 181 1.45 -16.78 3.48
CA VAL A 181 1.32 -17.44 2.18
C VAL A 181 2.33 -16.90 1.17
N ASP A 182 2.63 -17.69 0.16
CA ASP A 182 3.52 -17.29 -0.95
C ASP A 182 2.74 -16.72 -2.15
N SER A 183 1.41 -16.85 -2.15
CA SER A 183 0.55 -16.33 -3.22
C SER A 183 -0.87 -16.07 -2.72
N LEU A 184 -1.50 -15.03 -3.27
CA LEU A 184 -2.94 -14.77 -3.07
C LEU A 184 -3.82 -15.93 -3.57
N ALA A 185 -3.30 -16.81 -4.43
CA ALA A 185 -4.00 -17.98 -4.92
C ALA A 185 -4.24 -19.06 -3.84
N GLU A 186 -3.52 -18.98 -2.72
CA GLU A 186 -3.70 -19.88 -1.56
C GLU A 186 -4.86 -19.43 -0.65
N LEU A 187 -5.39 -18.24 -0.86
CA LEU A 187 -6.46 -17.68 -0.05
C LEU A 187 -7.83 -17.89 -0.70
N ASP A 188 -8.83 -18.09 0.15
CA ASP A 188 -10.24 -18.11 -0.20
C ASP A 188 -11.09 -17.56 0.96
N PRO A 189 -12.41 -17.28 0.74
CA PRO A 189 -13.28 -16.75 1.79
C PRO A 189 -13.31 -17.62 3.06
N GLY A 190 -13.35 -18.95 2.91
CA GLY A 190 -13.42 -19.86 4.06
C GLY A 190 -12.14 -19.88 4.90
N ILE A 191 -10.98 -19.70 4.28
CA ILE A 191 -9.71 -19.50 5.01
C ILE A 191 -9.74 -18.23 5.81
N LEU A 192 -10.15 -17.12 5.18
CA LEU A 192 -10.19 -15.81 5.84
C LEU A 192 -11.23 -15.76 6.96
N GLU A 193 -12.39 -16.39 6.79
CA GLU A 193 -13.45 -16.49 7.79
C GLU A 193 -12.96 -17.18 9.06
N ARG A 194 -12.20 -18.27 8.94
CA ARG A 194 -11.62 -18.98 10.09
C ARG A 194 -10.58 -18.18 10.88
N LEU A 195 -10.04 -17.11 10.32
CA LEU A 195 -9.09 -16.23 11.01
C LEU A 195 -9.79 -15.13 11.82
N VAL A 196 -11.04 -14.83 11.48
CA VAL A 196 -11.86 -13.87 12.26
C VAL A 196 -12.33 -14.59 13.53
N PRO A 197 -12.12 -13.99 14.74
CA PRO A 197 -12.65 -14.57 15.97
C PRO A 197 -14.16 -14.73 15.88
N ASP A 198 -14.67 -15.88 16.32
CA ASP A 198 -16.11 -16.05 16.51
C ASP A 198 -16.61 -14.92 17.40
N GLY A 199 -17.52 -14.08 16.87
CA GLY A 199 -18.16 -13.04 17.67
C GLY A 199 -18.95 -13.70 18.80
N THR A 200 -18.29 -13.92 19.92
CA THR A 200 -19.03 -14.19 21.16
C THR A 200 -19.71 -12.90 21.56
N ASP A 201 -21.04 -12.92 21.51
CA ASP A 201 -21.98 -11.92 22.04
C ASP A 201 -21.59 -11.39 23.41
#